data_e165eb2e0ec8bf45b1a29eb56b2a6a0f
#
_entry.id   e165eb2e0ec8bf45b1a29eb56b2a6a0f
#
_cell.length_a   1.000
_cell.length_b   1.000
_cell.length_c   1.000
_cell.angle_alpha   90.00
_cell.angle_beta   90.00
_cell.angle_gamma   90.00
#
_symmetry.space_group_name_H-M   'P 1'
#
loop_
_entity.id
_entity.type
_entity.pdbx_description
1 polymer ?
#
loop_
_entity_poly.entity_id
_entity_poly.type
_entity_poly.pdbx_seq_one_letter_code
_entity_poly.pdbx_strand_id
1 'polypeptide(L)'
;NGETEYGKSFDKNYFLRKELILTLYKLYNQEDKLLIKWLIKEELQGFEFDIPVYTLDLCAFMLYKIMDQHDVYELYDAKFGAGSDAQSYLDIELVFGFDKEITKEFLRKSTISKKLNKIILKTIAYYESFPEAKFKTREDYIHYFETKKIKSITSDLLDFED
;
A
#
# COMPACT_ATOMS: atom_id res chain seq x y z
N ASN A 1 -1.59 5.77 -21.83
CA ASN A 1 -2.48 4.60 -21.98
C ASN A 1 -2.39 4.08 -23.41
N GLY A 2 -2.46 2.78 -23.56
CA GLY A 2 -2.54 2.09 -24.83
C GLY A 2 -3.92 1.45 -25.02
N GLU A 3 -4.17 1.00 -26.24
CA GLU A 3 -5.33 0.19 -26.58
C GLU A 3 -4.86 -1.13 -27.17
N THR A 4 -5.50 -2.23 -26.78
CA THR A 4 -5.31 -3.53 -27.45
C THR A 4 -6.04 -3.53 -28.79
N GLU A 5 -5.74 -4.50 -29.64
CA GLU A 5 -6.48 -4.73 -30.90
C GLU A 5 -8.00 -4.96 -30.72
N TYR A 6 -8.44 -5.24 -29.47
CA TYR A 6 -9.85 -5.37 -29.09
C TYR A 6 -10.41 -4.10 -28.43
N GLY A 7 -9.71 -2.96 -28.49
CA GLY A 7 -10.15 -1.68 -27.90
C GLY A 7 -10.08 -1.60 -26.38
N LYS A 8 -9.42 -2.54 -25.70
CA LYS A 8 -9.18 -2.44 -24.26
C LYS A 8 -8.01 -1.52 -23.99
N SER A 9 -8.21 -0.56 -23.11
CA SER A 9 -7.12 0.29 -22.61
C SER A 9 -6.17 -0.52 -21.72
N PHE A 10 -4.88 -0.20 -21.77
CA PHE A 10 -3.87 -0.79 -20.88
C PHE A 10 -2.84 0.26 -20.43
N ASP A 11 -2.16 -0.01 -19.34
CA ASP A 11 -1.10 0.85 -18.83
C ASP A 11 0.23 0.54 -19.54
N LYS A 12 0.60 1.38 -20.49
CA LYS A 12 1.86 1.24 -21.25
C LYS A 12 3.12 1.26 -20.38
N ASN A 13 3.06 1.92 -19.23
CA ASN A 13 4.21 2.16 -18.38
C ASN A 13 4.33 1.15 -17.24
N TYR A 14 3.36 0.24 -17.10
CA TYR A 14 3.34 -0.70 -15.98
C TYR A 14 4.65 -1.48 -15.83
N PHE A 15 5.15 -2.09 -16.89
CA PHE A 15 6.38 -2.89 -16.80
C PHE A 15 7.61 -2.06 -16.44
N LEU A 16 7.72 -0.84 -16.93
CA LEU A 16 8.81 0.07 -16.55
C LEU A 16 8.69 0.48 -15.08
N ARG A 17 7.47 0.77 -14.61
CA ARG A 17 7.24 1.07 -13.19
C ARG A 17 7.52 -0.13 -12.31
N LYS A 18 7.11 -1.33 -12.72
CA LYS A 18 7.40 -2.57 -11.98
C LYS A 18 8.91 -2.74 -11.79
N GLU A 19 9.71 -2.62 -12.84
CA GLU A 19 11.17 -2.73 -12.76
C GLU A 19 11.78 -1.65 -11.85
N LEU A 20 11.29 -0.42 -11.95
CA LEU A 20 11.68 0.67 -11.06
C LEU A 20 11.36 0.34 -9.59
N ILE A 21 10.15 -0.13 -9.30
CA ILE A 21 9.71 -0.47 -7.94
C ILE A 21 10.54 -1.61 -7.37
N LEU A 22 10.79 -2.67 -8.13
CA LEU A 22 11.61 -3.80 -7.70
C LEU A 22 13.06 -3.39 -7.42
N THR A 23 13.61 -2.50 -8.24
CA THR A 23 14.97 -1.96 -8.04
C THR A 23 14.99 -1.06 -6.80
N LEU A 24 14.04 -0.16 -6.68
CA LEU A 24 13.91 0.76 -5.56
C LEU A 24 13.77 0.01 -4.23
N TYR A 25 12.99 -1.07 -4.20
CA TYR A 25 12.82 -1.89 -3.00
C TYR A 25 14.13 -2.41 -2.39
N LYS A 26 15.16 -2.62 -3.22
CA LYS A 26 16.49 -3.08 -2.76
C LYS A 26 17.36 -1.97 -2.19
N LEU A 27 17.07 -0.70 -2.51
CA LEU A 27 18.00 0.41 -2.28
C LEU A 27 17.37 1.61 -1.56
N TYR A 28 16.02 1.65 -1.42
CA TYR A 28 15.32 2.85 -0.95
C TYR A 28 15.75 3.31 0.44
N ASN A 29 15.63 4.60 0.63
CA ASN A 29 15.90 5.28 1.89
C ASN A 29 14.92 6.45 2.08
N GLN A 30 15.13 7.26 3.12
CA GLN A 30 14.26 8.38 3.47
C GLN A 30 14.12 9.44 2.36
N GLU A 31 15.15 9.61 1.52
CA GLU A 31 15.16 10.61 0.45
C GLU A 31 14.21 10.22 -0.71
N ASP A 32 13.92 8.94 -0.83
CA ASP A 32 13.04 8.40 -1.88
C ASP A 32 11.54 8.55 -1.57
N LYS A 33 11.18 9.09 -0.40
CA LYS A 33 9.79 9.15 0.07
C LYS A 33 8.84 9.80 -0.95
N LEU A 34 9.23 10.90 -1.57
CA LEU A 34 8.39 11.58 -2.56
C LEU A 34 8.19 10.75 -3.83
N LEU A 35 9.23 10.04 -4.27
CA LEU A 35 9.13 9.10 -5.38
C LEU A 35 8.19 7.94 -5.04
N ILE A 36 8.33 7.36 -3.86
CA ILE A 36 7.46 6.26 -3.41
C ILE A 36 6.00 6.71 -3.35
N LYS A 37 5.70 7.89 -2.81
CA LYS A 37 4.34 8.46 -2.80
C LYS A 37 3.79 8.70 -4.21
N TRP A 38 4.63 9.16 -5.11
CA TRP A 38 4.24 9.30 -6.52
C TRP A 38 3.94 7.95 -7.16
N LEU A 39 4.78 6.94 -6.93
CA LEU A 39 4.55 5.58 -7.43
C LEU A 39 3.23 4.98 -6.90
N ILE A 40 2.89 5.19 -5.63
CA ILE A 40 1.59 4.77 -5.07
C ILE A 40 0.43 5.37 -5.88
N LYS A 41 0.50 6.67 -6.21
CA LYS A 41 -0.55 7.33 -7.00
C LYS A 41 -0.66 6.77 -8.42
N GLU A 42 0.47 6.51 -9.07
CA GLU A 42 0.49 5.89 -10.41
C GLU A 42 -0.07 4.47 -10.38
N GLU A 43 0.28 3.68 -9.38
CA GLU A 43 -0.27 2.33 -9.19
C GLU A 43 -1.79 2.37 -8.95
N LEU A 44 -2.29 3.28 -8.09
CA LEU A 44 -3.73 3.45 -7.86
C LEU A 44 -4.48 3.82 -9.15
N GLN A 45 -3.94 4.68 -9.99
CA GLN A 45 -4.51 5.00 -11.29
C GLN A 45 -4.45 3.82 -12.27
N GLY A 46 -3.40 3.00 -12.17
CA GLY A 46 -3.20 1.83 -13.01
C GLY A 46 -4.26 0.75 -12.81
N PHE A 47 -4.93 0.69 -11.66
CA PHE A 47 -5.99 -0.30 -11.41
C PHE A 47 -7.18 -0.19 -12.36
N GLU A 48 -7.41 0.95 -12.98
CA GLU A 48 -8.39 1.09 -14.06
C GLU A 48 -8.03 0.26 -15.31
N PHE A 49 -6.78 -0.22 -15.40
CA PHE A 49 -6.22 -0.96 -16.52
C PHE A 49 -5.82 -2.41 -16.15
N ASP A 50 -6.42 -2.97 -15.13
CA ASP A 50 -6.22 -4.37 -14.68
C ASP A 50 -4.76 -4.70 -14.32
N ILE A 51 -3.98 -3.75 -13.78
CA ILE A 51 -2.64 -4.07 -13.27
C ILE A 51 -2.72 -4.87 -11.97
N PRO A 52 -1.74 -5.75 -11.70
CA PRO A 52 -1.74 -6.53 -10.46
C PRO A 52 -1.43 -5.68 -9.22
N VAL A 53 -1.90 -6.14 -8.07
CA VAL A 53 -1.80 -5.43 -6.78
C VAL A 53 -0.39 -5.44 -6.16
N TYR A 54 0.48 -6.31 -6.63
CA TYR A 54 1.76 -6.62 -5.98
C TYR A 54 2.71 -5.43 -5.89
N THR A 55 2.81 -4.64 -6.95
CA THR A 55 3.66 -3.45 -7.00
C THR A 55 3.15 -2.33 -6.11
N LEU A 56 1.83 -2.18 -5.98
CA LEU A 56 1.22 -1.27 -5.01
C LEU A 56 1.58 -1.66 -3.58
N ASP A 57 1.52 -2.95 -3.25
CA ASP A 57 1.86 -3.44 -1.91
C ASP A 57 3.34 -3.20 -1.56
N LEU A 58 4.26 -3.39 -2.53
CA LEU A 58 5.68 -3.03 -2.37
C LEU A 58 5.86 -1.54 -2.07
N CYS A 59 5.20 -0.68 -2.84
CA CYS A 59 5.27 0.78 -2.63
C CYS A 59 4.71 1.18 -1.26
N ALA A 60 3.57 0.62 -0.86
CA ALA A 60 2.96 0.87 0.44
C ALA A 60 3.88 0.41 1.58
N PHE A 61 4.51 -0.76 1.46
CA PHE A 61 5.45 -1.24 2.46
C PHE A 61 6.71 -0.35 2.56
N MET A 62 7.28 0.06 1.42
CA MET A 62 8.42 1.00 1.43
C MET A 62 8.06 2.29 2.15
N LEU A 63 6.90 2.88 1.84
CA LEU A 63 6.41 4.07 2.54
C LEU A 63 6.21 3.81 4.03
N TYR A 64 5.61 2.70 4.40
CA TYR A 64 5.40 2.29 5.80
C TYR A 64 6.71 2.24 6.57
N LYS A 65 7.79 1.70 5.99
CA LYS A 65 9.10 1.62 6.66
C LYS A 65 9.74 2.98 6.95
N ILE A 66 9.54 3.96 6.06
CA ILE A 66 10.15 5.30 6.16
C ILE A 66 9.16 6.40 6.53
N MET A 67 7.95 6.03 6.96
CA MET A 67 6.83 6.94 7.18
C MET A 67 7.04 7.92 8.32
N ASP A 68 6.35 9.04 8.25
CA ASP A 68 5.88 9.81 9.40
C ASP A 68 4.37 9.62 9.60
N GLN A 69 3.79 10.21 10.66
CA GLN A 69 2.37 10.01 10.98
C GLN A 69 1.41 10.49 9.88
N HIS A 70 1.80 11.49 9.07
CA HIS A 70 0.96 12.02 7.99
C HIS A 70 0.81 11.01 6.85
N ASP A 71 1.75 10.10 6.68
CA ASP A 71 1.73 9.11 5.62
C ASP A 71 0.63 8.04 5.79
N VAL A 72 -0.06 8.04 6.94
CA VAL A 72 -1.23 7.17 7.15
C VAL A 72 -2.33 7.40 6.12
N TYR A 73 -2.45 8.61 5.58
CA TYR A 73 -3.44 8.91 4.55
C TYR A 73 -3.14 8.21 3.23
N GLU A 74 -1.89 8.24 2.77
CA GLU A 74 -1.47 7.54 1.57
C GLU A 74 -1.53 6.02 1.75
N LEU A 75 -1.17 5.51 2.93
CA LEU A 75 -1.28 4.08 3.25
C LEU A 75 -2.73 3.61 3.31
N TYR A 76 -3.63 4.45 3.80
CA TYR A 76 -5.07 4.19 3.75
C TYR A 76 -5.57 4.14 2.30
N ASP A 77 -5.19 5.11 1.47
CA ASP A 77 -5.56 5.14 0.05
C ASP A 77 -5.00 3.94 -0.70
N ALA A 78 -3.77 3.53 -0.43
CA ALA A 78 -3.18 2.33 -1.04
C ALA A 78 -4.04 1.09 -0.78
N LYS A 79 -4.49 0.88 0.47
CA LYS A 79 -5.30 -0.29 0.84
C LYS A 79 -6.74 -0.20 0.35
N PHE A 80 -7.39 0.96 0.44
CA PHE A 80 -8.83 1.11 0.24
C PHE A 80 -9.22 1.89 -1.01
N GLY A 81 -8.27 2.53 -1.69
CA GLY A 81 -8.53 3.38 -2.86
C GLY A 81 -8.56 2.65 -4.20
N ALA A 82 -8.08 1.41 -4.28
CA ALA A 82 -7.94 0.67 -5.53
C ALA A 82 -8.93 -0.51 -5.70
N GLY A 83 -9.98 -0.56 -4.89
CA GLY A 83 -11.01 -1.61 -4.97
C GLY A 83 -10.72 -2.85 -4.14
N SER A 84 -11.47 -3.92 -4.41
CA SER A 84 -11.52 -5.12 -3.55
C SER A 84 -10.20 -5.89 -3.48
N ASP A 85 -9.45 -5.94 -4.56
CA ASP A 85 -8.21 -6.71 -4.63
C ASP A 85 -7.13 -6.11 -3.73
N ALA A 86 -6.90 -4.79 -3.81
CA ALA A 86 -5.99 -4.10 -2.92
C ALA A 86 -6.47 -4.17 -1.46
N GLN A 87 -7.78 -4.00 -1.23
CA GLN A 87 -8.35 -4.10 0.11
C GLN A 87 -8.14 -5.48 0.75
N SER A 88 -8.18 -6.54 -0.04
CA SER A 88 -7.97 -7.91 0.44
C SER A 88 -6.49 -8.26 0.58
N TYR A 89 -5.64 -7.79 -0.32
CA TYR A 89 -4.23 -8.18 -0.41
C TYR A 89 -3.31 -7.39 0.51
N LEU A 90 -3.49 -6.06 0.60
CA LEU A 90 -2.70 -5.22 1.48
C LEU A 90 -3.12 -5.43 2.95
N ASP A 91 -2.14 -5.50 3.84
CA ASP A 91 -2.37 -5.73 5.27
C ASP A 91 -2.84 -4.47 5.99
N ILE A 92 -3.69 -4.63 7.00
CA ILE A 92 -4.23 -3.50 7.79
C ILE A 92 -3.15 -2.84 8.66
N GLU A 93 -2.09 -3.57 8.98
CA GLU A 93 -0.93 -3.05 9.72
C GLU A 93 -0.32 -1.82 9.06
N LEU A 94 -0.40 -1.70 7.72
CA LEU A 94 0.00 -0.49 6.99
C LEU A 94 -0.75 0.75 7.50
N VAL A 95 -2.06 0.63 7.74
CA VAL A 95 -2.91 1.71 8.23
C VAL A 95 -2.73 1.96 9.73
N PHE A 96 -2.34 0.94 10.48
CA PHE A 96 -1.98 1.11 11.90
C PHE A 96 -0.71 1.95 12.11
N GLY A 97 0.13 2.08 11.09
CA GLY A 97 1.30 2.94 11.11
C GLY A 97 2.34 2.51 12.15
N PHE A 98 2.80 3.46 12.95
CA PHE A 98 3.76 3.15 14.03
C PHE A 98 3.16 2.27 15.12
N ASP A 99 1.91 2.58 15.52
CA ASP A 99 1.10 1.87 16.49
C ASP A 99 -0.35 2.33 16.34
N LYS A 100 -1.30 1.43 16.59
CA LYS A 100 -2.74 1.75 16.45
C LYS A 100 -3.18 2.92 17.32
N GLU A 101 -2.77 2.95 18.58
CA GLU A 101 -3.18 3.99 19.51
C GLU A 101 -2.57 5.34 19.16
N ILE A 102 -1.29 5.35 18.78
CA ILE A 102 -0.59 6.54 18.27
C ILE A 102 -1.30 7.09 17.03
N THR A 103 -1.64 6.22 16.09
CA THR A 103 -2.35 6.62 14.87
C THR A 103 -3.75 7.14 15.16
N LYS A 104 -4.51 6.49 16.04
CA LYS A 104 -5.82 6.99 16.48
C LYS A 104 -5.73 8.36 17.17
N GLU A 105 -4.74 8.58 18.01
CA GLU A 105 -4.51 9.86 18.66
C GLU A 105 -4.15 10.96 17.67
N PHE A 106 -3.25 10.67 16.71
CA PHE A 106 -2.93 11.59 15.61
C PHE A 106 -4.17 11.98 14.82
N LEU A 107 -4.98 11.02 14.39
CA LEU A 107 -6.20 11.26 13.59
C LEU A 107 -7.26 12.06 14.36
N ARG A 108 -7.37 11.89 15.67
CA ARG A 108 -8.30 12.69 16.52
C ARG A 108 -7.87 14.17 16.62
N LYS A 109 -6.56 14.43 16.62
CA LYS A 109 -5.98 15.76 16.76
C LYS A 109 -5.77 16.46 15.41
N SER A 110 -5.60 15.71 14.33
CA SER A 110 -5.30 16.24 13.00
C SER A 110 -6.43 17.08 12.44
N THR A 111 -6.07 18.23 11.86
CA THR A 111 -6.98 19.14 11.18
C THR A 111 -6.97 19.00 9.65
N ILE A 112 -6.11 18.11 9.11
CA ILE A 112 -5.89 17.97 7.66
C ILE A 112 -7.17 17.57 6.93
N SER A 113 -7.90 16.57 7.40
CA SER A 113 -9.19 16.17 6.84
C SER A 113 -10.07 15.51 7.89
N LYS A 114 -10.92 16.29 8.54
CA LYS A 114 -11.84 15.79 9.58
C LYS A 114 -12.74 14.65 9.09
N LYS A 115 -13.16 14.71 7.81
CA LYS A 115 -13.99 13.64 7.22
C LYS A 115 -13.20 12.34 7.06
N LEU A 116 -12.02 12.43 6.46
CA LEU A 116 -11.17 11.25 6.24
C LEU A 116 -10.67 10.66 7.57
N ASN A 117 -10.29 11.53 8.53
CA ASN A 117 -9.90 11.08 9.87
C ASN A 117 -10.98 10.21 10.53
N LYS A 118 -12.26 10.63 10.43
CA LYS A 118 -13.38 9.84 10.97
C LYS A 118 -13.53 8.50 10.24
N ILE A 119 -13.32 8.47 8.94
CA ILE A 119 -13.40 7.24 8.14
C ILE A 119 -12.30 6.28 8.57
N ILE A 120 -11.05 6.73 8.64
CA ILE A 120 -9.93 5.90 9.05
C ILE A 120 -10.11 5.38 10.48
N LEU A 121 -10.53 6.23 11.42
CA LEU A 121 -10.82 5.82 12.80
C LEU A 121 -11.91 4.73 12.87
N LYS A 122 -12.97 4.84 12.07
CA LYS A 122 -14.02 3.81 11.98
C LYS A 122 -13.48 2.52 11.38
N THR A 123 -12.62 2.61 10.37
CA THR A 123 -11.97 1.45 9.77
C THR A 123 -11.11 0.72 10.78
N ILE A 124 -10.25 1.43 11.53
CA ILE A 124 -9.44 0.83 12.59
C ILE A 124 -10.32 0.14 13.62
N ALA A 125 -11.37 0.82 14.12
CA ALA A 125 -12.31 0.27 15.09
C ALA A 125 -13.04 -0.98 14.56
N TYR A 126 -13.38 -1.01 13.28
CA TYR A 126 -13.97 -2.18 12.64
C TYR A 126 -13.05 -3.39 12.69
N TYR A 127 -11.77 -3.23 12.32
CA TYR A 127 -10.81 -4.33 12.40
C TYR A 127 -10.57 -4.79 13.84
N GLU A 128 -10.52 -3.87 14.80
CA GLU A 128 -10.38 -4.19 16.23
C GLU A 128 -11.61 -4.93 16.82
N SER A 129 -12.77 -4.82 16.18
CA SER A 129 -14.01 -5.44 16.67
C SER A 129 -14.05 -6.97 16.52
N PHE A 130 -13.14 -7.55 15.75
CA PHE A 130 -13.06 -9.00 15.58
C PHE A 130 -12.25 -9.64 16.69
N PRO A 131 -12.86 -10.44 17.60
CA PRO A 131 -12.17 -10.99 18.76
C PRO A 131 -11.01 -11.94 18.40
N GLU A 132 -11.11 -12.60 17.28
CA GLU A 132 -10.11 -13.56 16.76
C GLU A 132 -8.97 -12.88 16.00
N ALA A 133 -9.07 -11.58 15.70
CA ALA A 133 -8.07 -10.88 14.93
C ALA A 133 -6.78 -10.70 15.74
N LYS A 134 -5.69 -11.19 15.21
CA LYS A 134 -4.34 -11.00 15.76
C LYS A 134 -3.55 -10.12 14.80
N PHE A 135 -3.25 -8.91 15.24
CA PHE A 135 -2.44 -7.98 14.46
C PHE A 135 -0.99 -8.04 14.89
N LYS A 136 -0.10 -7.88 13.92
CA LYS A 136 1.34 -7.80 14.18
C LYS A 136 1.70 -6.45 14.75
N THR A 137 2.70 -6.43 15.62
CA THR A 137 3.41 -5.18 15.95
C THR A 137 4.09 -4.64 14.69
N ARG A 138 4.55 -3.39 14.72
CA ARG A 138 5.29 -2.81 13.60
C ARG A 138 6.54 -3.63 13.25
N GLU A 139 7.32 -4.04 14.25
CA GLU A 139 8.54 -4.82 14.07
C GLU A 139 8.23 -6.21 13.49
N ASP A 140 7.22 -6.89 14.03
CA ASP A 140 6.79 -8.19 13.54
C ASP A 140 6.24 -8.12 12.11
N TYR A 141 5.53 -7.04 11.76
CA TYR A 141 5.03 -6.84 10.41
C TYR A 141 6.17 -6.58 9.41
N ILE A 142 7.12 -5.73 9.75
CA ILE A 142 8.30 -5.50 8.91
C ILE A 142 9.06 -6.82 8.69
N HIS A 143 9.31 -7.57 9.77
CA HIS A 143 9.99 -8.86 9.67
C HIS A 143 9.21 -9.86 8.78
N TYR A 144 7.90 -9.97 8.98
CA TYR A 144 7.05 -10.83 8.15
C TYR A 144 7.10 -10.43 6.68
N PHE A 145 6.98 -9.16 6.38
CA PHE A 145 7.01 -8.67 5.00
C PHE A 145 8.35 -9.00 4.32
N GLU A 146 9.46 -8.63 4.96
CA GLU A 146 10.82 -8.78 4.40
C GLU A 146 11.28 -10.24 4.29
N THR A 147 10.73 -11.16 5.08
CA THR A 147 11.15 -12.56 5.08
C THR A 147 10.18 -13.51 4.38
N LYS A 148 8.90 -13.20 4.37
CA LYS A 148 7.84 -14.08 3.83
C LYS A 148 7.07 -13.42 2.68
N LYS A 149 6.42 -12.28 2.93
CA LYS A 149 5.52 -11.67 1.94
C LYS A 149 6.24 -11.27 0.67
N ILE A 150 7.45 -10.72 0.76
CA ILE A 150 8.27 -10.36 -0.40
C ILE A 150 8.53 -11.54 -1.34
N LYS A 151 8.71 -12.74 -0.81
CA LYS A 151 8.91 -13.95 -1.62
C LYS A 151 7.66 -14.32 -2.41
N SER A 152 6.49 -14.24 -1.78
CA SER A 152 5.20 -14.44 -2.44
C SER A 152 5.00 -13.41 -3.55
N ILE A 153 5.18 -12.12 -3.25
CA ILE A 153 5.05 -11.04 -4.23
C ILE A 153 5.96 -11.27 -5.43
N THR A 154 7.22 -11.65 -5.21
CA THR A 154 8.19 -11.87 -6.29
C THR A 154 7.79 -13.07 -7.16
N SER A 155 7.28 -14.14 -6.55
CA SER A 155 6.75 -15.31 -7.27
C SER A 155 5.53 -14.93 -8.12
N ASP A 156 4.56 -14.23 -7.51
CA ASP A 156 3.32 -13.83 -8.18
C ASP A 156 3.57 -12.86 -9.34
N LEU A 157 4.60 -12.00 -9.23
CA LEU A 157 5.01 -11.10 -10.32
C LEU A 157 5.64 -11.84 -11.49
N LEU A 158 6.36 -12.94 -11.24
CA LEU A 158 6.90 -13.79 -12.32
C LEU A 158 5.78 -14.53 -13.04
N ASP A 159 4.81 -15.08 -12.31
CA ASP A 159 3.66 -15.78 -12.89
C ASP A 159 2.76 -14.87 -13.72
N PHE A 160 2.78 -13.56 -13.47
CA PHE A 160 2.03 -12.57 -14.24
C PHE A 160 2.64 -12.24 -15.61
N GLU A 161 3.91 -12.58 -15.83
CA GLU A 161 4.63 -12.32 -17.10
C GLU A 161 4.46 -13.44 -18.12
N ASP A 162 4.03 -14.63 -17.69
CA ASP A 162 3.81 -15.82 -18.51
C ASP A 162 2.37 -15.88 -19.05
#